data_d86f270616e6381759edf5ad31f86e75
#
_entry.id   d86f270616e6381759edf5ad31f86e75
#
_cell.length_a   1.000
_cell.length_b   1.000
_cell.length_c   1.000
_cell.angle_alpha   90.00
_cell.angle_beta   90.00
_cell.angle_gamma   90.00
#
_symmetry.space_group_name_H-M   'P 1'
#
loop_
_entity.id
_entity.type
_entity.pdbx_description
1 polymer ?
#
loop_
_entity_poly.entity_id
_entity_poly.type
_entity_poly.pdbx_seq_one_letter_code
_entity_poly.pdbx_strand_id
1 'polypeptide(L)'
;LTEARVTPAIEVRGVSRIYGDGEGQVAALSDIFVSIRQNEFFTLLGPSGCGKTTLLRLIAGFDFPTDGEILLYGDDIAPLPPFRRPVNTVFQSYALFPHMTVGQNIGFGLEMLGKPKAEVRARVDEMLALVHMEALRDRAVSQISGGQQQRVALARALAPKPKVLLLDEPLSALDYKLRKEMQIELKRVQAETGITFIFVTHDQEEALTMSDRIAVMSQGRIRQVGSPWDIYDRPAERFVADFIGETNFLEADVLSVADDRATVRLSSGTEIPATYPEDTKPSGRVTIVIRPEHARLVAVGATAALGGIVKTVVYLGTDTHFHVLLEDGTLFTVRQQNAKSRHGGFAAGDSVGIELSHDVAQIVKD
;
A
#
# COMPACT_ATOMS: atom_id res chain seq x y z
N LEU A 1 18.41 -22.25 19.39
CA LEU A 1 18.01 -21.02 20.07
C LEU A 1 16.64 -20.65 19.53
N THR A 2 15.58 -20.88 20.34
CA THR A 2 14.21 -20.48 20.03
C THR A 2 14.21 -18.96 20.01
N GLU A 3 14.05 -18.35 18.83
CA GLU A 3 13.77 -16.91 18.71
C GLU A 3 12.51 -16.62 19.54
N ALA A 4 12.63 -15.79 20.55
CA ALA A 4 11.49 -15.32 21.31
C ALA A 4 10.54 -14.65 20.31
N ARG A 5 9.37 -15.25 20.06
CA ARG A 5 8.34 -14.68 19.19
C ARG A 5 7.97 -13.31 19.74
N VAL A 6 8.41 -12.25 19.09
CA VAL A 6 8.03 -10.88 19.45
C VAL A 6 6.52 -10.76 19.27
N THR A 7 5.81 -10.42 20.33
CA THR A 7 4.36 -10.21 20.31
C THR A 7 4.03 -9.10 19.30
N PRO A 8 3.13 -9.31 18.32
CA PRO A 8 2.73 -8.27 17.38
C PRO A 8 2.11 -7.06 18.09
N ALA A 9 2.18 -5.88 17.47
CA ALA A 9 1.45 -4.71 17.95
C ALA A 9 -0.06 -4.92 17.77
N ILE A 10 -0.48 -5.39 16.60
CA ILE A 10 -1.87 -5.78 16.32
C ILE A 10 -1.87 -7.19 15.70
N GLU A 11 -2.77 -8.03 16.15
CA GLU A 11 -3.06 -9.31 15.54
C GLU A 11 -4.57 -9.44 15.32
N VAL A 12 -4.96 -9.68 14.08
CA VAL A 12 -6.35 -9.90 13.67
C VAL A 12 -6.49 -11.37 13.32
N ARG A 13 -7.43 -12.07 13.97
CA ARG A 13 -7.62 -13.52 13.85
C ARG A 13 -9.04 -13.85 13.42
N GLY A 14 -9.23 -14.27 12.18
CA GLY A 14 -10.50 -14.72 11.63
C GLY A 14 -11.60 -13.66 11.67
N VAL A 15 -11.24 -12.38 11.60
CA VAL A 15 -12.20 -11.28 11.75
C VAL A 15 -13.10 -11.19 10.54
N SER A 16 -14.40 -11.23 10.80
CA SER A 16 -15.46 -10.99 9.84
C SER A 16 -16.36 -9.84 10.28
N ARG A 17 -16.88 -9.08 9.31
CA ARG A 17 -17.87 -8.04 9.58
C ARG A 17 -18.98 -8.09 8.53
N ILE A 18 -20.18 -8.38 9.00
CA ILE A 18 -21.38 -8.48 8.19
C ILE A 18 -22.35 -7.39 8.65
N TYR A 19 -22.87 -6.60 7.70
CA TYR A 19 -23.90 -5.60 7.95
C TYR A 19 -25.26 -6.06 7.42
N GLY A 20 -26.34 -5.63 8.07
CA GLY A 20 -27.71 -5.98 7.72
C GLY A 20 -28.13 -7.34 8.23
N ASP A 21 -29.44 -7.65 8.06
CA ASP A 21 -30.07 -8.89 8.46
C ASP A 21 -30.75 -9.58 7.28
N GLY A 22 -30.87 -10.92 7.33
CA GLY A 22 -31.57 -11.72 6.32
C GLY A 22 -30.96 -11.63 4.91
N GLU A 23 -31.80 -11.53 3.87
CA GLU A 23 -31.38 -11.51 2.46
C GLU A 23 -30.60 -10.25 2.05
N GLY A 24 -30.58 -9.20 2.90
CA GLY A 24 -29.84 -7.95 2.67
C GLY A 24 -28.44 -7.90 3.29
N GLN A 25 -27.90 -9.02 3.75
CA GLN A 25 -26.58 -9.06 4.37
C GLN A 25 -25.45 -8.72 3.39
N VAL A 26 -24.54 -7.86 3.83
CA VAL A 26 -23.32 -7.50 3.10
C VAL A 26 -22.11 -7.82 3.96
N ALA A 27 -21.29 -8.75 3.52
CA ALA A 27 -20.02 -9.06 4.15
C ALA A 27 -18.97 -8.01 3.74
N ALA A 28 -18.69 -7.05 4.62
CA ALA A 28 -17.67 -6.04 4.41
C ALA A 28 -16.25 -6.57 4.65
N LEU A 29 -16.12 -7.55 5.55
CA LEU A 29 -14.89 -8.29 5.82
C LEU A 29 -15.22 -9.77 5.99
N SER A 30 -14.38 -10.64 5.44
CA SER A 30 -14.54 -12.09 5.48
C SER A 30 -13.24 -12.75 5.86
N ASP A 31 -13.18 -13.31 7.06
CA ASP A 31 -12.10 -14.17 7.54
C ASP A 31 -10.71 -13.53 7.42
N ILE A 32 -10.54 -12.35 8.02
CA ILE A 32 -9.30 -11.59 7.97
C ILE A 32 -8.30 -12.11 8.99
N PHE A 33 -7.11 -12.47 8.49
CA PHE A 33 -5.93 -12.78 9.30
C PHE A 33 -4.81 -11.83 8.93
N VAL A 34 -4.29 -11.09 9.90
CA VAL A 34 -3.11 -10.25 9.72
C VAL A 34 -2.39 -10.00 11.04
N SER A 35 -1.08 -10.02 10.98
CA SER A 35 -0.19 -9.69 12.10
C SER A 35 0.65 -8.47 11.72
N ILE A 36 0.54 -7.39 12.51
CA ILE A 36 1.26 -6.13 12.34
C ILE A 36 2.33 -6.05 13.43
N ARG A 37 3.59 -5.87 13.03
CA ARG A 37 4.73 -5.86 13.94
C ARG A 37 4.79 -4.57 14.76
N GLN A 38 5.55 -4.60 15.83
CA GLN A 38 5.85 -3.38 16.59
C GLN A 38 6.76 -2.46 15.77
N ASN A 39 6.54 -1.15 15.89
CA ASN A 39 7.31 -0.10 15.21
C ASN A 39 7.27 -0.20 13.68
N GLU A 40 6.26 -0.85 13.11
CA GLU A 40 6.05 -1.05 11.68
C GLU A 40 5.20 0.09 11.10
N PHE A 41 5.54 0.54 9.90
CA PHE A 41 4.64 1.30 9.04
C PHE A 41 3.91 0.32 8.14
N PHE A 42 2.71 -0.06 8.53
CA PHE A 42 1.89 -1.06 7.86
C PHE A 42 0.77 -0.42 7.06
N THR A 43 0.63 -0.76 5.78
CA THR A 43 -0.40 -0.17 4.91
C THR A 43 -1.47 -1.18 4.52
N LEU A 44 -2.73 -0.77 4.63
CA LEU A 44 -3.88 -1.42 4.02
C LEU A 44 -4.16 -0.74 2.67
N LEU A 45 -3.91 -1.45 1.58
CA LEU A 45 -4.03 -0.96 0.21
C LEU A 45 -5.12 -1.72 -0.54
N GLY A 46 -5.88 -1.06 -1.41
CA GLY A 46 -6.89 -1.72 -2.25
C GLY A 46 -7.91 -0.74 -2.82
N PRO A 47 -8.79 -1.18 -3.72
CA PRO A 47 -9.80 -0.33 -4.33
C PRO A 47 -10.83 0.19 -3.30
N SER A 48 -11.59 1.20 -3.68
CA SER A 48 -12.67 1.73 -2.83
C SER A 48 -13.70 0.63 -2.52
N GLY A 49 -14.18 0.59 -1.28
CA GLY A 49 -15.19 -0.39 -0.84
C GLY A 49 -14.66 -1.79 -0.55
N CYS A 50 -13.35 -2.08 -0.61
CA CYS A 50 -12.81 -3.41 -0.34
C CYS A 50 -12.68 -3.76 1.17
N GLY A 51 -13.07 -2.88 2.11
CA GLY A 51 -13.07 -3.15 3.54
C GLY A 51 -11.96 -2.50 4.37
N LYS A 52 -11.02 -1.75 3.79
CA LYS A 52 -9.89 -1.10 4.51
C LYS A 52 -10.33 -0.27 5.71
N THR A 53 -11.18 0.74 5.46
CA THR A 53 -11.73 1.61 6.51
C THR A 53 -12.58 0.83 7.51
N THR A 54 -13.28 -0.22 7.08
CA THR A 54 -14.01 -1.11 8.02
C THR A 54 -13.04 -1.79 8.97
N LEU A 55 -11.96 -2.40 8.48
CA LEU A 55 -10.95 -3.02 9.33
C LEU A 55 -10.30 -2.01 10.28
N LEU A 56 -9.96 -0.82 9.77
CA LEU A 56 -9.42 0.27 10.59
C LEU A 56 -10.40 0.66 11.72
N ARG A 57 -11.69 0.79 11.42
CA ARG A 57 -12.75 1.13 12.40
C ARG A 57 -12.93 0.04 13.45
N LEU A 58 -12.80 -1.24 13.08
CA LEU A 58 -12.81 -2.35 14.02
C LEU A 58 -11.63 -2.27 14.99
N ILE A 59 -10.42 -1.98 14.51
CA ILE A 59 -9.22 -1.79 15.35
C ILE A 59 -9.37 -0.56 16.24
N ALA A 60 -9.94 0.54 15.71
CA ALA A 60 -10.20 1.77 16.48
C ALA A 60 -11.31 1.63 17.53
N GLY A 61 -12.19 0.63 17.42
CA GLY A 61 -13.34 0.43 18.30
C GLY A 61 -14.56 1.27 17.93
N PHE A 62 -14.59 1.86 16.75
CA PHE A 62 -15.78 2.57 16.22
C PHE A 62 -16.83 1.60 15.65
N ASP A 63 -16.47 0.34 15.51
CA ASP A 63 -17.33 -0.75 15.12
C ASP A 63 -16.85 -2.05 15.79
N PHE A 64 -17.65 -3.11 15.75
CA PHE A 64 -17.36 -4.39 16.40
C PHE A 64 -17.36 -5.52 15.36
N PRO A 65 -16.45 -6.49 15.45
CA PRO A 65 -16.46 -7.63 14.57
C PRO A 65 -17.73 -8.47 14.78
N THR A 66 -18.21 -9.10 13.72
CA THR A 66 -19.29 -10.11 13.82
C THR A 66 -18.72 -11.43 14.32
N ASP A 67 -17.46 -11.74 13.97
CA ASP A 67 -16.72 -12.91 14.39
C ASP A 67 -15.22 -12.63 14.41
N GLY A 68 -14.46 -13.43 15.17
CA GLY A 68 -13.01 -13.31 15.28
C GLY A 68 -12.53 -12.39 16.40
N GLU A 69 -11.23 -12.24 16.52
CA GLU A 69 -10.54 -11.53 17.62
C GLU A 69 -9.60 -10.45 17.07
N ILE A 70 -9.46 -9.36 17.83
CA ILE A 70 -8.47 -8.29 17.56
C ILE A 70 -7.64 -8.11 18.83
N LEU A 71 -6.36 -8.47 18.73
CA LEU A 71 -5.42 -8.38 19.83
C LEU A 71 -4.48 -7.19 19.65
N LEU A 72 -4.28 -6.43 20.72
CA LEU A 72 -3.27 -5.38 20.83
C LEU A 72 -2.21 -5.81 21.85
N TYR A 73 -1.00 -6.09 21.41
CA TYR A 73 0.09 -6.65 22.24
C TYR A 73 -0.33 -7.91 23.02
N GLY A 74 -1.21 -8.73 22.41
CA GLY A 74 -1.75 -9.97 23.00
C GLY A 74 -3.02 -9.81 23.80
N ASP A 75 -3.44 -8.60 24.14
CA ASP A 75 -4.69 -8.33 24.86
C ASP A 75 -5.85 -8.14 23.87
N ASP A 76 -6.98 -8.83 24.09
CA ASP A 76 -8.16 -8.66 23.24
C ASP A 76 -8.81 -7.28 23.47
N ILE A 77 -8.85 -6.49 22.38
CA ILE A 77 -9.46 -5.17 22.37
C ILE A 77 -10.81 -5.13 21.65
N ALA A 78 -11.25 -6.22 21.06
CA ALA A 78 -12.50 -6.25 20.31
C ALA A 78 -13.71 -5.78 21.14
N PRO A 79 -13.90 -6.18 22.43
CA PRO A 79 -15.01 -5.74 23.23
C PRO A 79 -14.87 -4.32 23.82
N LEU A 80 -13.68 -3.68 23.69
CA LEU A 80 -13.40 -2.39 24.31
C LEU A 80 -13.93 -1.23 23.47
N PRO A 81 -14.56 -0.21 24.08
CA PRO A 81 -14.94 1.02 23.38
C PRO A 81 -13.70 1.86 23.00
N PRO A 82 -13.80 2.79 22.03
CA PRO A 82 -12.65 3.55 21.50
C PRO A 82 -11.79 4.23 22.56
N PHE A 83 -12.42 4.85 23.57
CA PHE A 83 -11.71 5.62 24.60
C PHE A 83 -10.92 4.76 25.60
N ARG A 84 -11.10 3.43 25.60
CA ARG A 84 -10.33 2.48 26.41
C ARG A 84 -9.22 1.79 25.63
N ARG A 85 -9.17 1.97 24.31
CA ARG A 85 -8.12 1.40 23.47
C ARG A 85 -6.90 2.34 23.42
N PRO A 86 -5.69 1.87 23.65
CA PRO A 86 -4.49 2.71 23.53
C PRO A 86 -4.09 2.89 22.06
N VAL A 87 -5.06 3.21 21.21
CA VAL A 87 -4.92 3.53 19.80
C VAL A 87 -5.56 4.89 19.52
N ASN A 88 -5.00 5.65 18.60
CA ASN A 88 -5.59 6.92 18.15
C ASN A 88 -5.75 6.94 16.64
N THR A 89 -6.69 7.72 16.13
CA THR A 89 -7.02 7.80 14.71
C THR A 89 -6.87 9.23 14.20
N VAL A 90 -6.22 9.38 13.05
CA VAL A 90 -6.28 10.56 12.20
C VAL A 90 -7.26 10.25 11.07
N PHE A 91 -8.35 11.00 11.00
CA PHE A 91 -9.39 10.84 9.98
C PHE A 91 -9.03 11.59 8.69
N GLN A 92 -9.62 11.20 7.58
CA GLN A 92 -9.47 11.82 6.27
C GLN A 92 -9.75 13.34 6.28
N SER A 93 -10.76 13.78 7.04
CA SER A 93 -11.11 15.20 7.22
C SER A 93 -10.32 15.91 8.32
N TYR A 94 -9.32 15.23 8.91
CA TYR A 94 -8.54 15.68 10.07
C TYR A 94 -9.36 15.88 11.35
N ALA A 95 -10.65 16.14 11.27
CA ALA A 95 -11.60 16.34 12.39
C ALA A 95 -11.07 17.31 13.47
N LEU A 96 -10.41 18.41 13.05
CA LEU A 96 -9.94 19.43 13.97
C LEU A 96 -11.11 20.24 14.52
N PHE A 97 -11.00 20.70 15.76
CA PHE A 97 -11.98 21.57 16.41
C PHE A 97 -11.80 23.00 15.87
N PRO A 98 -12.74 23.52 15.04
CA PRO A 98 -12.53 24.76 14.32
C PRO A 98 -12.51 26.01 15.21
N HIS A 99 -13.10 25.93 16.40
CA HIS A 99 -13.16 27.01 17.40
C HIS A 99 -11.95 27.04 18.35
N MET A 100 -11.02 26.10 18.20
CA MET A 100 -9.82 25.98 19.03
C MET A 100 -8.58 26.44 18.27
N THR A 101 -7.56 26.87 19.01
CA THR A 101 -6.22 27.11 18.48
C THR A 101 -5.51 25.77 18.18
N VAL A 102 -4.37 25.86 17.49
CA VAL A 102 -3.48 24.69 17.23
C VAL A 102 -3.08 24.01 18.56
N GLY A 103 -2.59 24.80 19.53
CA GLY A 103 -2.18 24.24 20.83
C GLY A 103 -3.34 23.61 21.60
N GLN A 104 -4.54 24.22 21.58
CA GLN A 104 -5.73 23.64 22.20
C GLN A 104 -6.17 22.34 21.54
N ASN A 105 -6.13 22.26 20.21
CA ASN A 105 -6.42 21.01 19.52
C ASN A 105 -5.48 19.89 19.95
N ILE A 106 -4.17 20.15 20.03
CA ILE A 106 -3.17 19.15 20.44
C ILE A 106 -3.38 18.73 21.89
N GLY A 107 -3.67 19.67 22.78
CA GLY A 107 -3.84 19.43 24.22
C GLY A 107 -5.16 18.77 24.60
N PHE A 108 -6.19 18.86 23.75
CA PHE A 108 -7.56 18.47 24.06
C PHE A 108 -7.69 17.06 24.66
N GLY A 109 -7.07 16.07 24.04
CA GLY A 109 -7.15 14.68 24.53
C GLY A 109 -6.53 14.50 25.91
N LEU A 110 -5.45 15.22 26.22
CA LEU A 110 -4.80 15.18 27.53
C LEU A 110 -5.66 15.86 28.62
N GLU A 111 -6.34 16.95 28.26
CA GLU A 111 -7.28 17.64 29.17
C GLU A 111 -8.46 16.74 29.50
N MET A 112 -9.01 16.02 28.51
CA MET A 112 -10.11 15.05 28.71
C MET A 112 -9.68 13.85 29.59
N LEU A 113 -8.38 13.50 29.56
CA LEU A 113 -7.80 12.51 30.46
C LEU A 113 -7.50 13.05 31.86
N GLY A 114 -7.84 14.31 32.14
CA GLY A 114 -7.63 14.96 33.46
C GLY A 114 -6.15 15.24 33.78
N LYS A 115 -5.29 15.36 32.79
CA LYS A 115 -3.86 15.64 33.01
C LYS A 115 -3.64 17.04 33.57
N PRO A 116 -2.64 17.24 34.47
CA PRO A 116 -2.30 18.57 35.00
C PRO A 116 -1.94 19.55 33.87
N LYS A 117 -2.36 20.81 34.00
CA LYS A 117 -2.11 21.87 33.00
C LYS A 117 -0.63 21.99 32.59
N ALA A 118 0.30 21.82 33.55
CA ALA A 118 1.73 21.87 33.26
C ALA A 118 2.19 20.71 32.38
N GLU A 119 1.67 19.49 32.61
CA GLU A 119 1.94 18.29 31.77
C GLU A 119 1.37 18.48 30.37
N VAL A 120 0.11 18.96 30.27
CA VAL A 120 -0.54 19.26 28.97
C VAL A 120 0.31 20.26 28.21
N ARG A 121 0.74 21.38 28.83
CA ARG A 121 1.54 22.41 28.18
C ARG A 121 2.86 21.87 27.66
N ALA A 122 3.61 21.15 28.49
CA ALA A 122 4.89 20.55 28.11
C ALA A 122 4.74 19.58 26.94
N ARG A 123 3.67 18.76 26.97
CA ARG A 123 3.41 17.80 25.89
C ARG A 123 2.96 18.48 24.58
N VAL A 124 2.19 19.55 24.66
CA VAL A 124 1.84 20.38 23.50
C VAL A 124 3.09 20.98 22.86
N ASP A 125 4.01 21.54 23.67
CA ASP A 125 5.26 22.10 23.18
C ASP A 125 6.13 21.03 22.49
N GLU A 126 6.25 19.84 23.08
CA GLU A 126 6.93 18.69 22.48
C GLU A 126 6.33 18.29 21.14
N MET A 127 5.00 18.22 21.05
CA MET A 127 4.29 17.84 19.82
C MET A 127 4.40 18.90 18.74
N LEU A 128 4.36 20.18 19.09
CA LEU A 128 4.56 21.29 18.15
C LEU A 128 5.99 21.26 17.56
N ALA A 129 6.99 21.00 18.39
CA ALA A 129 8.36 20.83 17.93
C ALA A 129 8.50 19.62 16.97
N LEU A 130 7.88 18.47 17.31
CA LEU A 130 7.89 17.26 16.49
C LEU A 130 7.37 17.52 15.06
N VAL A 131 6.33 18.35 14.91
CA VAL A 131 5.71 18.64 13.61
C VAL A 131 6.10 20.00 13.02
N HIS A 132 7.08 20.69 13.60
CA HIS A 132 7.60 22.02 13.17
C HIS A 132 6.52 23.10 13.09
N MET A 133 5.71 23.24 14.16
CA MET A 133 4.56 24.14 14.21
C MET A 133 4.57 25.08 15.44
N GLU A 134 5.72 25.26 16.10
CA GLU A 134 5.86 26.03 17.36
C GLU A 134 5.33 27.46 17.22
N ALA A 135 5.67 28.14 16.12
CA ALA A 135 5.24 29.52 15.85
C ALA A 135 3.73 29.70 15.63
N LEU A 136 2.99 28.60 15.45
CA LEU A 136 1.55 28.60 15.14
C LEU A 136 0.67 28.17 16.32
N ARG A 137 1.24 27.96 17.51
CA ARG A 137 0.54 27.46 18.71
C ARG A 137 -0.80 28.15 18.97
N ASP A 138 -0.82 29.47 18.92
CA ASP A 138 -1.99 30.28 19.32
C ASP A 138 -2.86 30.67 18.12
N ARG A 139 -2.55 30.21 16.90
CA ARG A 139 -3.38 30.43 15.71
C ARG A 139 -4.61 29.53 15.72
N ALA A 140 -5.72 30.08 15.23
CA ALA A 140 -6.91 29.28 14.95
C ALA A 140 -6.66 28.30 13.79
N VAL A 141 -7.21 27.10 13.85
CA VAL A 141 -7.00 26.10 12.79
C VAL A 141 -7.57 26.51 11.44
N SER A 142 -8.55 27.43 11.41
CA SER A 142 -9.08 28.02 10.17
C SER A 142 -8.09 28.97 9.45
N GLN A 143 -7.00 29.36 10.11
CA GLN A 143 -5.99 30.28 9.59
C GLN A 143 -4.72 29.59 9.11
N ILE A 144 -4.72 28.25 9.06
CA ILE A 144 -3.57 27.46 8.63
C ILE A 144 -3.91 26.63 7.39
N SER A 145 -2.89 26.29 6.59
CA SER A 145 -3.05 25.50 5.36
C SER A 145 -3.48 24.06 5.63
N GLY A 146 -3.99 23.35 4.62
CA GLY A 146 -4.39 21.95 4.72
C GLY A 146 -3.27 21.03 5.23
N GLY A 147 -2.04 21.18 4.75
CA GLY A 147 -0.90 20.43 5.26
C GLY A 147 -0.54 20.76 6.71
N GLN A 148 -0.70 22.03 7.11
CA GLN A 148 -0.55 22.43 8.51
C GLN A 148 -1.66 21.82 9.38
N GLN A 149 -2.91 21.79 8.90
CA GLN A 149 -4.02 21.12 9.59
C GLN A 149 -3.74 19.62 9.79
N GLN A 150 -3.19 18.95 8.79
CA GLN A 150 -2.79 17.55 8.90
C GLN A 150 -1.70 17.36 9.97
N ARG A 151 -0.67 18.20 10.00
CA ARG A 151 0.38 18.16 11.04
C ARG A 151 -0.21 18.35 12.45
N VAL A 152 -1.16 19.25 12.60
CA VAL A 152 -1.89 19.44 13.88
C VAL A 152 -2.70 18.21 14.25
N ALA A 153 -3.40 17.59 13.30
CA ALA A 153 -4.16 16.36 13.56
C ALA A 153 -3.24 15.19 13.97
N LEU A 154 -2.08 15.07 13.31
CA LEU A 154 -1.04 14.10 13.67
C LEU A 154 -0.52 14.35 15.09
N ALA A 155 -0.12 15.58 15.40
CA ALA A 155 0.35 15.98 16.73
C ALA A 155 -0.71 15.73 17.82
N ARG A 156 -1.99 16.04 17.56
CA ARG A 156 -3.10 15.76 18.46
C ARG A 156 -3.25 14.26 18.74
N ALA A 157 -3.15 13.44 17.68
CA ALA A 157 -3.27 11.99 17.82
C ALA A 157 -2.09 11.36 18.57
N LEU A 158 -0.89 11.93 18.47
CA LEU A 158 0.33 11.47 19.16
C LEU A 158 0.46 11.99 20.59
N ALA A 159 -0.22 13.11 20.93
CA ALA A 159 -0.10 13.72 22.25
C ALA A 159 -0.41 12.76 23.41
N PRO A 160 -1.44 11.90 23.39
CA PRO A 160 -1.72 10.94 24.47
C PRO A 160 -0.77 9.74 24.53
N LYS A 161 0.25 9.65 23.65
CA LYS A 161 1.20 8.52 23.56
C LYS A 161 0.51 7.18 23.26
N PRO A 162 -0.20 7.06 22.14
CA PRO A 162 -0.83 5.80 21.76
C PRO A 162 0.22 4.72 21.49
N LYS A 163 -0.15 3.44 21.64
CA LYS A 163 0.68 2.30 21.21
C LYS A 163 0.64 2.10 19.69
N VAL A 164 -0.48 2.44 19.05
CA VAL A 164 -0.69 2.35 17.60
C VAL A 164 -1.41 3.60 17.11
N LEU A 165 -0.96 4.14 15.98
CA LEU A 165 -1.60 5.24 15.28
C LEU A 165 -2.27 4.73 14.00
N LEU A 166 -3.56 5.04 13.87
CA LEU A 166 -4.39 4.69 12.72
C LEU A 166 -4.55 5.93 11.83
N LEU A 167 -4.34 5.78 10.53
CA LEU A 167 -4.37 6.87 9.55
C LEU A 167 -5.34 6.48 8.42
N ASP A 168 -6.52 7.11 8.38
CA ASP A 168 -7.57 6.83 7.38
C ASP A 168 -7.49 7.82 6.22
N GLU A 169 -6.84 7.44 5.13
CA GLU A 169 -6.60 8.24 3.91
C GLU A 169 -6.12 9.68 4.18
N PRO A 170 -5.12 9.90 5.04
CA PRO A 170 -4.79 11.24 5.54
C PRO A 170 -4.21 12.17 4.48
N LEU A 171 -3.76 11.64 3.33
CA LEU A 171 -3.10 12.40 2.25
C LEU A 171 -4.04 12.72 1.08
N SER A 172 -5.26 12.17 1.07
CA SER A 172 -6.18 12.21 -0.08
C SER A 172 -6.64 13.63 -0.47
N ALA A 173 -6.71 14.56 0.50
CA ALA A 173 -7.16 15.94 0.28
C ALA A 173 -6.03 16.90 -0.14
N LEU A 174 -4.78 16.43 -0.25
CA LEU A 174 -3.62 17.27 -0.55
C LEU A 174 -3.28 17.29 -2.04
N ASP A 175 -2.76 18.43 -2.51
CA ASP A 175 -2.14 18.51 -3.83
C ASP A 175 -0.87 17.64 -3.91
N TYR A 176 -0.39 17.39 -5.12
CA TYR A 176 0.73 16.47 -5.37
C TYR A 176 2.01 16.85 -4.61
N LYS A 177 2.40 18.15 -4.62
CA LYS A 177 3.63 18.61 -3.98
C LYS A 177 3.56 18.45 -2.46
N LEU A 178 2.48 18.91 -1.87
CA LEU A 178 2.25 18.84 -0.44
C LEU A 178 2.12 17.37 0.03
N ARG A 179 1.50 16.50 -0.79
CA ARG A 179 1.41 15.07 -0.53
C ARG A 179 2.79 14.44 -0.41
N LYS A 180 3.72 14.75 -1.34
CA LYS A 180 5.11 14.26 -1.28
C LYS A 180 5.86 14.72 -0.04
N GLU A 181 5.71 15.99 0.34
CA GLU A 181 6.29 16.54 1.57
C GLU A 181 5.73 15.81 2.81
N MET A 182 4.43 15.55 2.85
CA MET A 182 3.78 14.88 3.97
C MET A 182 4.09 13.38 4.06
N GLN A 183 4.35 12.69 2.95
CA GLN A 183 4.86 11.30 2.96
C GLN A 183 6.19 11.21 3.72
N ILE A 184 7.14 12.10 3.40
CA ILE A 184 8.44 12.18 4.08
C ILE A 184 8.24 12.49 5.57
N GLU A 185 7.37 13.43 5.88
CA GLU A 185 7.08 13.84 7.26
C GLU A 185 6.48 12.70 8.09
N LEU A 186 5.52 11.95 7.56
CA LEU A 186 4.92 10.82 8.25
C LEU A 186 5.95 9.71 8.55
N LYS A 187 6.84 9.39 7.60
CA LYS A 187 7.93 8.43 7.83
C LYS A 187 8.91 8.93 8.88
N ARG A 188 9.28 10.22 8.85
CA ARG A 188 10.15 10.83 9.86
C ARG A 188 9.52 10.73 11.26
N VAL A 189 8.26 11.14 11.41
CA VAL A 189 7.55 11.10 12.69
C VAL A 189 7.42 9.67 13.21
N GLN A 190 7.11 8.69 12.34
CA GLN A 190 7.04 7.29 12.72
C GLN A 190 8.40 6.78 13.23
N ALA A 191 9.49 7.09 12.52
CA ALA A 191 10.84 6.68 12.92
C ALA A 191 11.28 7.33 14.25
N GLU A 192 10.98 8.63 14.46
CA GLU A 192 11.31 9.35 15.69
C GLU A 192 10.51 8.89 16.91
N THR A 193 9.23 8.54 16.71
CA THR A 193 8.36 8.12 17.81
C THR A 193 8.46 6.63 18.11
N GLY A 194 8.88 5.80 17.16
CA GLY A 194 8.92 4.35 17.27
C GLY A 194 7.53 3.71 17.43
N ILE A 195 6.45 4.42 17.11
CA ILE A 195 5.06 3.95 17.24
C ILE A 195 4.69 3.15 15.98
N THR A 196 3.90 2.10 16.13
CA THR A 196 3.32 1.37 15.00
C THR A 196 2.26 2.22 14.30
N PHE A 197 2.41 2.41 12.98
CA PHE A 197 1.43 3.12 12.14
C PHE A 197 0.67 2.13 11.28
N ILE A 198 -0.68 2.25 11.26
CA ILE A 198 -1.54 1.55 10.31
C ILE A 198 -2.15 2.59 9.39
N PHE A 199 -1.76 2.55 8.14
CA PHE A 199 -2.09 3.54 7.12
C PHE A 199 -3.06 2.95 6.10
N VAL A 200 -4.16 3.62 5.83
CA VAL A 200 -5.12 3.25 4.79
C VAL A 200 -4.94 4.18 3.60
N THR A 201 -4.80 3.61 2.43
CA THR A 201 -4.78 4.35 1.16
C THR A 201 -5.34 3.53 0.02
N HIS A 202 -5.71 4.18 -1.07
CA HIS A 202 -5.96 3.58 -2.38
C HIS A 202 -4.86 3.95 -3.39
N ASP A 203 -3.89 4.77 -2.99
CA ASP A 203 -2.77 5.21 -3.81
C ASP A 203 -1.60 4.23 -3.67
N GLN A 204 -1.21 3.62 -4.79
CA GLN A 204 -0.15 2.62 -4.85
C GLN A 204 1.22 3.23 -4.55
N GLU A 205 1.46 4.46 -5.03
CA GLU A 205 2.74 5.14 -4.82
C GLU A 205 2.96 5.44 -3.34
N GLU A 206 1.91 5.88 -2.62
CA GLU A 206 1.96 6.06 -1.17
C GLU A 206 2.33 4.76 -0.45
N ALA A 207 1.65 3.66 -0.81
CA ALA A 207 1.90 2.36 -0.20
C ALA A 207 3.32 1.86 -0.46
N LEU A 208 3.80 1.91 -1.71
CA LEU A 208 5.14 1.43 -2.08
C LEU A 208 6.27 2.26 -1.47
N THR A 209 6.08 3.59 -1.30
CA THR A 209 7.15 4.48 -0.82
C THR A 209 7.26 4.57 0.70
N MET A 210 6.16 4.35 1.43
CA MET A 210 6.16 4.59 2.87
C MET A 210 6.15 3.32 3.72
N SER A 211 5.70 2.19 3.19
CA SER A 211 5.42 1.01 4.00
C SER A 211 6.64 0.14 4.24
N ASP A 212 6.70 -0.48 5.41
CA ASP A 212 7.57 -1.61 5.67
C ASP A 212 6.91 -2.90 5.16
N ARG A 213 5.57 -3.01 5.31
CA ARG A 213 4.73 -4.06 4.70
C ARG A 213 3.39 -3.50 4.27
N ILE A 214 2.83 -4.13 3.24
CA ILE A 214 1.55 -3.78 2.63
C ILE A 214 0.63 -5.01 2.67
N ALA A 215 -0.61 -4.83 3.09
CA ALA A 215 -1.69 -5.79 2.88
C ALA A 215 -2.56 -5.29 1.72
N VAL A 216 -2.55 -6.02 0.62
CA VAL A 216 -3.43 -5.75 -0.53
C VAL A 216 -4.79 -6.40 -0.26
N MET A 217 -5.84 -5.59 -0.27
CA MET A 217 -7.21 -6.01 0.03
C MET A 217 -8.11 -5.93 -1.21
N SER A 218 -8.98 -6.91 -1.34
CA SER A 218 -10.05 -6.95 -2.35
C SER A 218 -11.25 -7.73 -1.83
N GLN A 219 -12.45 -7.23 -2.08
CA GLN A 219 -13.71 -7.92 -1.74
C GLN A 219 -13.78 -8.42 -0.28
N GLY A 220 -13.37 -7.57 0.66
CA GLY A 220 -13.40 -7.89 2.09
C GLY A 220 -12.36 -8.91 2.55
N ARG A 221 -11.35 -9.23 1.73
CA ARG A 221 -10.29 -10.19 2.03
C ARG A 221 -8.90 -9.60 1.83
N ILE A 222 -7.91 -10.11 2.53
CA ILE A 222 -6.51 -9.86 2.26
C ILE A 222 -6.06 -10.84 1.17
N ARG A 223 -5.52 -10.34 0.06
CA ARG A 223 -5.02 -11.11 -1.07
C ARG A 223 -3.54 -11.46 -0.92
N GLN A 224 -2.75 -10.49 -0.46
CA GLN A 224 -1.33 -10.68 -0.24
C GLN A 224 -0.85 -9.72 0.86
N VAL A 225 0.12 -10.17 1.67
CA VAL A 225 0.86 -9.33 2.61
C VAL A 225 2.35 -9.53 2.35
N GLY A 226 3.07 -8.44 2.12
CA GLY A 226 4.51 -8.50 1.84
C GLY A 226 5.18 -7.14 1.96
N SER A 227 6.50 -7.10 1.79
CA SER A 227 7.22 -5.85 1.58
C SER A 227 6.78 -5.18 0.28
N PRO A 228 7.07 -3.88 0.06
CA PRO A 228 6.81 -3.23 -1.23
C PRO A 228 7.38 -4.02 -2.43
N TRP A 229 8.56 -4.61 -2.27
CA TRP A 229 9.20 -5.48 -3.28
C TRP A 229 8.39 -6.74 -3.55
N ASP A 230 7.95 -7.45 -2.50
CA ASP A 230 7.16 -8.67 -2.67
C ASP A 230 5.84 -8.39 -3.40
N ILE A 231 5.19 -7.25 -3.08
CA ILE A 231 3.92 -6.87 -3.69
C ILE A 231 4.10 -6.46 -5.17
N TYR A 232 5.19 -5.78 -5.52
CA TYR A 232 5.43 -5.29 -6.87
C TYR A 232 6.06 -6.35 -7.79
N ASP A 233 7.16 -6.98 -7.35
CA ASP A 233 7.95 -7.90 -8.18
C ASP A 233 7.47 -9.35 -8.09
N ARG A 234 6.80 -9.75 -6.98
CA ARG A 234 6.34 -11.11 -6.72
C ARG A 234 4.85 -11.17 -6.38
N PRO A 235 3.97 -10.63 -7.24
CA PRO A 235 2.54 -10.74 -7.01
C PRO A 235 2.12 -12.22 -6.96
N ALA A 236 1.30 -12.58 -5.96
CA ALA A 236 0.83 -13.96 -5.79
C ALA A 236 -0.37 -14.29 -6.68
N GLU A 237 -1.20 -13.29 -6.95
CA GLU A 237 -2.45 -13.41 -7.70
C GLU A 237 -2.49 -12.40 -8.85
N ARG A 238 -3.22 -12.74 -9.91
CA ARG A 238 -3.48 -11.84 -11.06
C ARG A 238 -4.04 -10.49 -10.62
N PHE A 239 -4.97 -10.50 -9.64
CA PHE A 239 -5.52 -9.26 -9.08
C PHE A 239 -4.43 -8.33 -8.51
N VAL A 240 -3.49 -8.88 -7.74
CA VAL A 240 -2.41 -8.06 -7.13
C VAL A 240 -1.51 -7.49 -8.22
N ALA A 241 -1.15 -8.30 -9.22
CA ALA A 241 -0.33 -7.86 -10.35
C ALA A 241 -0.98 -6.74 -11.17
N ASP A 242 -2.27 -6.85 -11.42
CA ASP A 242 -3.06 -5.87 -12.20
C ASP A 242 -3.33 -4.58 -11.41
N PHE A 243 -3.57 -4.74 -10.10
CA PHE A 243 -3.85 -3.59 -9.23
C PHE A 243 -2.60 -2.77 -8.91
N ILE A 244 -1.40 -3.37 -8.87
CA ILE A 244 -0.15 -2.70 -8.50
C ILE A 244 0.68 -2.40 -9.75
N GLY A 245 0.57 -1.18 -10.26
CA GLY A 245 1.32 -0.73 -11.44
C GLY A 245 0.84 -1.33 -12.75
N GLU A 246 1.46 -0.93 -13.83
CA GLU A 246 1.22 -1.50 -15.17
C GLU A 246 1.85 -2.89 -15.29
N THR A 247 1.19 -3.78 -16.03
CA THR A 247 1.59 -5.19 -16.11
C THR A 247 1.25 -5.77 -17.47
N ASN A 248 2.16 -6.60 -18.03
CA ASN A 248 1.89 -7.47 -19.16
C ASN A 248 1.53 -8.85 -18.66
N PHE A 249 0.40 -9.38 -19.10
CA PHE A 249 -0.03 -10.77 -18.87
C PHE A 249 0.20 -11.58 -20.13
N LEU A 250 0.92 -12.69 -20.01
CA LEU A 250 1.13 -13.65 -21.10
C LEU A 250 0.74 -15.04 -20.65
N GLU A 251 0.16 -15.81 -21.58
CA GLU A 251 -0.06 -17.23 -21.38
C GLU A 251 1.22 -18.00 -21.72
N ALA A 252 1.54 -19.00 -20.91
CA ALA A 252 2.73 -19.83 -21.10
C ALA A 252 2.48 -21.26 -20.67
N ASP A 253 3.22 -22.21 -21.22
CA ASP A 253 3.18 -23.62 -20.85
C ASP A 253 4.37 -23.96 -19.95
N VAL A 254 4.11 -24.56 -18.79
CA VAL A 254 5.16 -25.02 -17.88
C VAL A 254 5.84 -26.25 -18.44
N LEU A 255 7.16 -26.19 -18.65
CA LEU A 255 7.99 -27.28 -19.16
C LEU A 255 8.64 -28.07 -18.04
N SER A 256 9.16 -27.37 -17.04
CA SER A 256 9.83 -27.98 -15.88
C SER A 256 9.72 -27.08 -14.66
N VAL A 257 9.79 -27.68 -13.49
CA VAL A 257 9.80 -26.99 -12.19
C VAL A 257 10.99 -27.50 -11.40
N ALA A 258 11.84 -26.57 -10.93
CA ALA A 258 13.01 -26.90 -10.11
C ALA A 258 13.11 -25.86 -8.98
N ASP A 259 13.12 -26.34 -7.74
CA ASP A 259 13.21 -25.55 -6.51
C ASP A 259 12.16 -24.39 -6.46
N ASP A 260 12.61 -23.15 -6.65
CA ASP A 260 11.81 -21.91 -6.62
C ASP A 260 11.51 -21.34 -8.01
N ARG A 261 11.87 -22.06 -9.10
CA ARG A 261 11.77 -21.61 -10.49
C ARG A 261 11.08 -22.64 -11.37
N ALA A 262 10.38 -22.13 -12.37
CA ALA A 262 9.84 -22.92 -13.47
C ALA A 262 10.46 -22.44 -14.78
N THR A 263 10.66 -23.36 -15.74
CA THR A 263 10.89 -22.99 -17.14
C THR A 263 9.55 -23.02 -17.83
N VAL A 264 9.19 -21.90 -18.46
CA VAL A 264 7.93 -21.77 -19.20
C VAL A 264 8.21 -21.44 -20.66
N ARG A 265 7.32 -21.92 -21.55
CA ARG A 265 7.37 -21.66 -22.99
C ARG A 265 6.26 -20.69 -23.36
N LEU A 266 6.64 -19.55 -23.97
CA LEU A 266 5.72 -18.56 -24.51
C LEU A 266 5.09 -19.02 -25.82
N SER A 267 4.03 -18.31 -26.27
CA SER A 267 3.38 -18.55 -27.57
C SER A 267 4.33 -18.42 -28.77
N SER A 268 5.40 -17.61 -28.64
CA SER A 268 6.49 -17.50 -29.62
C SER A 268 7.38 -18.73 -29.74
N GLY A 269 7.25 -19.70 -28.83
CA GLY A 269 8.16 -20.84 -28.68
C GLY A 269 9.40 -20.55 -27.83
N THR A 270 9.59 -19.32 -27.39
CA THR A 270 10.74 -18.94 -26.54
C THR A 270 10.55 -19.50 -25.12
N GLU A 271 11.63 -20.06 -24.59
CA GLU A 271 11.66 -20.59 -23.22
C GLU A 271 12.32 -19.56 -22.30
N ILE A 272 11.65 -19.24 -21.18
CA ILE A 272 12.16 -18.30 -20.18
C ILE A 272 11.99 -18.86 -18.76
N PRO A 273 12.89 -18.49 -17.83
CA PRO A 273 12.70 -18.80 -16.42
C PRO A 273 11.60 -17.89 -15.85
N ALA A 274 10.79 -18.46 -14.93
CA ALA A 274 9.76 -17.75 -14.19
C ALA A 274 9.80 -18.17 -12.73
N THR A 275 9.60 -17.23 -11.82
CA THR A 275 9.36 -17.49 -10.40
C THR A 275 7.87 -17.78 -10.16
N TYR A 276 7.51 -18.34 -9.01
CA TYR A 276 6.14 -18.65 -8.64
C TYR A 276 5.93 -18.54 -7.13
N PRO A 277 4.67 -18.36 -6.63
CA PRO A 277 4.39 -18.29 -5.21
C PRO A 277 4.75 -19.61 -4.48
N GLU A 278 5.35 -19.51 -3.28
CA GLU A 278 5.87 -20.65 -2.50
C GLU A 278 4.83 -21.74 -2.22
N ASP A 279 3.55 -21.38 -2.11
CA ASP A 279 2.44 -22.31 -1.85
C ASP A 279 1.83 -22.94 -3.12
N THR A 280 2.50 -22.80 -4.26
CA THR A 280 2.02 -23.24 -5.58
C THR A 280 3.05 -24.15 -6.22
N LYS A 281 2.56 -25.21 -6.91
CA LYS A 281 3.36 -25.98 -7.86
C LYS A 281 2.76 -25.81 -9.24
N PRO A 282 3.33 -24.93 -10.08
CA PRO A 282 2.75 -24.64 -11.38
C PRO A 282 2.84 -25.87 -12.31
N SER A 283 1.80 -26.10 -13.11
CA SER A 283 1.77 -27.18 -14.10
C SER A 283 0.79 -26.83 -15.23
N GLY A 284 1.06 -27.32 -16.43
CA GLY A 284 0.25 -27.06 -17.60
C GLY A 284 0.31 -25.59 -18.05
N ARG A 285 -0.82 -25.03 -18.46
CA ARG A 285 -0.92 -23.64 -18.90
C ARG A 285 -1.06 -22.72 -17.70
N VAL A 286 -0.29 -21.63 -17.69
CA VAL A 286 -0.22 -20.64 -16.59
C VAL A 286 -0.21 -19.23 -17.14
N THR A 287 -0.67 -18.27 -16.34
CA THR A 287 -0.50 -16.85 -16.60
C THR A 287 0.82 -16.37 -15.98
N ILE A 288 1.66 -15.71 -16.78
CA ILE A 288 2.85 -15.03 -16.31
C ILE A 288 2.70 -13.52 -16.40
N VAL A 289 3.40 -12.84 -15.51
CA VAL A 289 3.45 -11.39 -15.38
C VAL A 289 4.84 -10.89 -15.73
N ILE A 290 4.91 -9.83 -16.54
CA ILE A 290 6.15 -9.11 -16.86
C ILE A 290 5.87 -7.61 -16.75
N ARG A 291 6.68 -6.91 -15.94
CA ARG A 291 6.57 -5.46 -15.81
C ARG A 291 7.09 -4.75 -17.07
N PRO A 292 6.45 -3.64 -17.53
CA PRO A 292 6.83 -2.93 -18.74
C PRO A 292 8.29 -2.45 -18.79
N GLU A 293 8.86 -2.08 -17.63
CA GLU A 293 10.24 -1.63 -17.49
C GLU A 293 11.29 -2.75 -17.56
N HIS A 294 10.87 -4.00 -17.45
CA HIS A 294 11.73 -5.17 -17.58
C HIS A 294 11.86 -5.68 -19.03
N ALA A 295 11.24 -4.96 -19.96
CA ALA A 295 11.31 -5.25 -21.39
C ALA A 295 11.96 -4.11 -22.16
N ARG A 296 12.64 -4.43 -23.25
CA ARG A 296 13.27 -3.46 -24.14
C ARG A 296 12.95 -3.76 -25.60
N LEU A 297 12.65 -2.70 -26.39
CA LEU A 297 12.53 -2.85 -27.84
C LEU A 297 13.89 -2.98 -28.49
N VAL A 298 13.98 -3.90 -29.43
CA VAL A 298 15.14 -4.16 -30.25
C VAL A 298 14.74 -4.28 -31.72
N ALA A 299 15.70 -4.14 -32.63
CA ALA A 299 15.45 -4.36 -34.05
C ALA A 299 15.07 -5.83 -34.32
N VAL A 300 14.25 -6.05 -35.33
CA VAL A 300 13.88 -7.42 -35.78
C VAL A 300 15.15 -8.19 -36.17
N GLY A 301 15.28 -9.41 -35.68
CA GLY A 301 16.44 -10.28 -35.92
C GLY A 301 17.51 -10.27 -34.83
N ALA A 302 17.34 -9.44 -33.76
CA ALA A 302 18.13 -9.56 -32.54
C ALA A 302 17.62 -10.78 -31.70
N THR A 303 18.29 -11.08 -30.58
CA THR A 303 17.90 -12.10 -29.60
C THR A 303 16.63 -11.69 -28.84
N ALA A 304 15.52 -11.57 -29.56
CA ALA A 304 14.24 -11.15 -28.99
C ALA A 304 13.45 -12.37 -28.47
N ALA A 305 12.86 -12.24 -27.31
CA ALA A 305 11.96 -13.26 -26.75
C ALA A 305 10.58 -13.24 -27.43
N LEU A 306 10.13 -12.07 -27.87
CA LEU A 306 8.83 -11.84 -28.51
C LEU A 306 9.02 -10.92 -29.73
N GLY A 307 8.09 -11.00 -30.69
CA GLY A 307 8.04 -10.10 -31.84
C GLY A 307 6.67 -9.47 -31.98
N GLY A 308 6.61 -8.28 -32.61
CA GLY A 308 5.35 -7.61 -32.82
C GLY A 308 5.46 -6.30 -33.60
N ILE A 309 4.35 -5.58 -33.69
CA ILE A 309 4.24 -4.29 -34.38
C ILE A 309 3.87 -3.21 -33.36
N VAL A 310 4.63 -2.12 -33.32
CA VAL A 310 4.32 -0.95 -32.48
C VAL A 310 2.99 -0.34 -32.94
N LYS A 311 2.00 -0.35 -32.07
CA LYS A 311 0.67 0.25 -32.35
C LYS A 311 0.61 1.71 -31.93
N THR A 312 1.15 2.01 -30.74
CA THR A 312 1.07 3.37 -30.17
C THR A 312 2.34 3.67 -29.41
N VAL A 313 2.76 4.94 -29.47
CA VAL A 313 3.88 5.48 -28.71
C VAL A 313 3.35 6.63 -27.86
N VAL A 314 3.51 6.55 -26.54
CA VAL A 314 3.06 7.56 -25.57
C VAL A 314 4.28 8.14 -24.86
N TYR A 315 4.55 9.43 -25.09
CA TYR A 315 5.64 10.14 -24.45
C TYR A 315 5.17 10.78 -23.13
N LEU A 316 5.78 10.41 -22.01
CA LEU A 316 5.42 10.87 -20.65
C LEU A 316 6.48 11.80 -20.02
N GLY A 317 7.44 12.29 -20.81
CA GLY A 317 8.52 13.16 -20.33
C GLY A 317 9.73 12.37 -19.86
N THR A 318 9.65 11.70 -18.71
CA THR A 318 10.73 10.87 -18.15
C THR A 318 10.92 9.56 -18.88
N ASP A 319 9.86 9.02 -19.41
CA ASP A 319 9.80 7.73 -20.10
C ASP A 319 8.85 7.77 -21.31
N THR A 320 8.95 6.75 -22.15
CA THR A 320 8.08 6.52 -23.30
C THR A 320 7.52 5.12 -23.20
N HIS A 321 6.19 5.00 -23.34
CA HIS A 321 5.50 3.72 -23.39
C HIS A 321 5.22 3.33 -24.84
N PHE A 322 5.66 2.14 -25.21
CA PHE A 322 5.40 1.53 -26.52
C PHE A 322 4.40 0.40 -26.33
N HIS A 323 3.25 0.52 -26.98
CA HIS A 323 2.26 -0.55 -27.02
C HIS A 323 2.48 -1.37 -28.28
N VAL A 324 2.93 -2.60 -28.11
CA VAL A 324 3.29 -3.53 -29.19
C VAL A 324 2.21 -4.61 -29.30
N LEU A 325 1.64 -4.78 -30.48
CA LEU A 325 0.76 -5.91 -30.78
C LEU A 325 1.62 -7.11 -31.15
N LEU A 326 1.60 -8.15 -30.34
CA LEU A 326 2.30 -9.41 -30.59
C LEU A 326 1.61 -10.20 -31.71
N GLU A 327 2.29 -11.23 -32.23
CA GLU A 327 1.77 -12.10 -33.29
C GLU A 327 0.48 -12.85 -32.92
N ASP A 328 0.32 -13.18 -31.63
CA ASP A 328 -0.88 -13.84 -31.08
C ASP A 328 -2.05 -12.87 -30.81
N GLY A 329 -1.89 -11.58 -31.10
CA GLY A 329 -2.89 -10.54 -30.88
C GLY A 329 -2.86 -9.91 -29.47
N THR A 330 -1.96 -10.36 -28.59
CA THR A 330 -1.79 -9.77 -27.25
C THR A 330 -1.14 -8.39 -27.37
N LEU A 331 -1.64 -7.42 -26.59
CA LEU A 331 -1.01 -6.10 -26.46
C LEU A 331 0.03 -6.15 -25.35
N PHE A 332 1.29 -5.86 -25.68
CA PHE A 332 2.40 -5.83 -24.75
C PHE A 332 2.95 -4.41 -24.62
N THR A 333 3.08 -3.91 -23.41
CA THR A 333 3.60 -2.58 -23.11
C THR A 333 5.08 -2.68 -22.74
N VAL A 334 5.90 -1.84 -23.39
CA VAL A 334 7.32 -1.65 -23.04
C VAL A 334 7.52 -0.23 -22.58
N ARG A 335 8.10 -0.05 -21.39
CA ARG A 335 8.44 1.26 -20.83
C ARG A 335 9.94 1.49 -20.91
N GLN A 336 10.34 2.55 -21.62
CA GLN A 336 11.74 2.93 -21.76
C GLN A 336 11.99 4.33 -21.20
N GLN A 337 12.99 4.44 -20.32
CA GLN A 337 13.42 5.74 -19.80
C GLN A 337 14.03 6.60 -20.93
N ASN A 338 13.60 7.85 -21.00
CA ASN A 338 14.09 8.79 -22.00
C ASN A 338 15.52 9.25 -21.66
N ALA A 339 16.51 8.88 -22.47
CA ALA A 339 17.84 9.44 -22.40
C ALA A 339 17.89 10.82 -23.08
N LYS A 340 18.93 11.64 -22.79
CA LYS A 340 19.13 12.97 -23.41
C LYS A 340 19.23 12.97 -24.95
N SER A 341 19.54 11.85 -25.55
CA SER A 341 19.51 11.66 -27.02
C SER A 341 18.12 11.14 -27.40
N ARG A 342 17.48 11.93 -28.25
CA ARG A 342 16.15 11.71 -28.83
C ARG A 342 15.74 10.24 -29.01
N HIS A 343 14.53 9.93 -28.57
CA HIS A 343 13.62 8.88 -29.00
C HIS A 343 14.30 7.53 -29.34
N GLY A 344 13.89 6.51 -28.67
CA GLY A 344 14.33 5.12 -28.91
C GLY A 344 14.01 4.58 -30.31
N GLY A 345 14.14 5.38 -31.35
CA GLY A 345 14.19 5.02 -32.74
C GLY A 345 12.96 4.33 -33.35
N PHE A 346 11.97 3.96 -32.56
CA PHE A 346 10.79 3.21 -33.02
C PHE A 346 9.54 4.11 -33.10
N ALA A 347 8.76 3.94 -34.17
CA ALA A 347 7.50 4.64 -34.42
C ALA A 347 6.34 3.67 -34.55
N ALA A 348 5.11 4.20 -34.49
CA ALA A 348 3.93 3.41 -34.76
C ALA A 348 3.99 2.82 -36.19
N GLY A 349 3.74 1.53 -36.32
CA GLY A 349 3.84 0.75 -37.54
C GLY A 349 5.16 -0.02 -37.71
N ASP A 350 6.19 0.27 -36.90
CA ASP A 350 7.46 -0.44 -36.99
C ASP A 350 7.30 -1.89 -36.45
N SER A 351 7.96 -2.82 -37.18
CA SER A 351 8.15 -4.19 -36.69
C SER A 351 9.33 -4.21 -35.72
N VAL A 352 9.14 -4.79 -34.54
CA VAL A 352 10.13 -4.79 -33.44
C VAL A 352 10.26 -6.16 -32.80
N GLY A 353 11.43 -6.41 -32.21
CA GLY A 353 11.62 -7.46 -31.23
C GLY A 353 11.49 -6.91 -29.82
N ILE A 354 11.12 -7.75 -28.87
CA ILE A 354 11.07 -7.45 -27.43
C ILE A 354 12.08 -8.35 -26.74
N GLU A 355 13.09 -7.74 -26.15
CA GLU A 355 14.05 -8.42 -25.29
C GLU A 355 13.58 -8.30 -23.83
N LEU A 356 13.57 -9.41 -23.10
CA LEU A 356 13.23 -9.46 -21.69
C LEU A 356 14.50 -9.51 -20.85
N SER A 357 14.53 -8.78 -19.74
CA SER A 357 15.60 -8.90 -18.76
C SER A 357 15.59 -10.30 -18.12
N HIS A 358 16.69 -10.70 -17.50
CA HIS A 358 16.75 -12.00 -16.83
C HIS A 358 15.87 -12.02 -15.58
N ASP A 359 15.21 -13.17 -15.30
CA ASP A 359 14.48 -13.46 -14.07
C ASP A 359 13.30 -12.49 -13.76
N VAL A 360 12.61 -12.02 -14.79
CA VAL A 360 11.56 -10.99 -14.66
C VAL A 360 10.14 -11.53 -14.77
N ALA A 361 9.98 -12.79 -15.15
CA ALA A 361 8.68 -13.41 -15.27
C ALA A 361 8.23 -14.02 -13.93
N GLN A 362 7.01 -13.71 -13.51
CA GLN A 362 6.35 -14.26 -12.32
C GLN A 362 5.08 -15.00 -12.72
N ILE A 363 4.95 -16.27 -12.34
CA ILE A 363 3.68 -17.01 -12.46
C ILE A 363 2.73 -16.50 -11.37
N VAL A 364 1.50 -16.20 -11.74
CA VAL A 364 0.45 -15.77 -10.82
C VAL A 364 -0.71 -16.74 -10.78
N LYS A 365 -1.43 -16.77 -9.68
CA LYS A 365 -2.72 -17.46 -9.56
C LYS A 365 -3.82 -16.60 -10.20
N ASP A 366 -4.79 -17.23 -10.85
CA ASP A 366 -5.98 -16.55 -11.39
C ASP A 366 -6.98 -16.17 -10.29
#